data_f4a69e00bbbf596897703372ad9df25e
#
_entry.id   f4a69e00bbbf596897703372ad9df25e
#
_cell.length_a   1.000
_cell.length_b   1.000
_cell.length_c   1.000
_cell.angle_alpha   90.00
_cell.angle_beta   90.00
_cell.angle_gamma   90.00
#
_symmetry.space_group_name_H-M   'P 1'
#
loop_
_entity.id
_entity.type
_entity.pdbx_description
1 polymer ?
#
loop_
_entity_poly.entity_id
_entity_poly.type
_entity_poly.pdbx_seq_one_letter_code
_entity_poly.pdbx_strand_id
1 'polypeptide(L)'
;MTAIVTDAHYRMSVSLIRDLSDRGVRVVACEKASIKNPVGFASRGVLRCVRLPEDGYLDALLDLCREIAKQEEKKPVLLPVGAKTLALLSEHRARFSPVAGLCIATPTQLALLN
;
A
#
# COMPACT_ATOMS: atom_id res chain seq x y z
N MET A 1 4.67 -13.66 -0.56
CA MET A 1 4.36 -12.45 0.21
C MET A 1 3.88 -11.34 -0.72
N THR A 2 2.84 -10.65 -0.31
CA THR A 2 2.29 -9.53 -1.08
C THR A 2 2.40 -8.23 -0.29
N ALA A 3 2.82 -7.18 -0.96
CA ALA A 3 2.87 -5.83 -0.39
C ALA A 3 1.80 -4.96 -1.05
N ILE A 4 1.10 -4.19 -0.25
CA ILE A 4 0.14 -3.20 -0.74
C ILE A 4 0.79 -1.83 -0.58
N VAL A 5 1.03 -1.16 -1.69
CA VAL A 5 1.63 0.18 -1.72
C VAL A 5 0.52 1.19 -2.00
N THR A 6 0.33 2.12 -1.07
CA THR A 6 -0.69 3.17 -1.23
C THR A 6 -0.14 4.37 -1.98
N ASP A 7 -1.03 5.31 -2.29
CA ASP A 7 -0.63 6.61 -2.85
C ASP A 7 0.21 6.47 -4.12
N ALA A 8 -0.29 5.66 -5.05
CA ALA A 8 0.45 5.29 -6.26
C ALA A 8 0.79 6.47 -7.18
N HIS A 9 0.26 7.65 -6.90
CA HIS A 9 0.58 8.87 -7.68
C HIS A 9 1.91 9.51 -7.27
N TYR A 10 2.51 9.10 -6.15
CA TYR A 10 3.81 9.64 -5.72
C TYR A 10 4.98 8.92 -6.41
N ARG A 11 6.05 9.68 -6.66
CA ARG A 11 7.31 9.12 -7.17
C ARG A 11 7.89 8.06 -6.24
N MET A 12 7.78 8.31 -4.94
CA MET A 12 8.27 7.39 -3.92
C MET A 12 7.59 6.03 -4.04
N SER A 13 6.31 6.02 -4.40
CA SER A 13 5.56 4.77 -4.63
C SER A 13 6.15 4.00 -5.80
N VAL A 14 6.51 4.67 -6.89
CA VAL A 14 7.11 4.03 -8.05
C VAL A 14 8.43 3.36 -7.68
N SER A 15 9.30 4.07 -6.95
CA SER A 15 10.59 3.53 -6.52
C SER A 15 10.42 2.33 -5.59
N LEU A 16 9.47 2.44 -4.67
CA LEU A 16 9.17 1.36 -3.73
C LEU A 16 8.64 0.11 -4.44
N ILE A 17 7.72 0.31 -5.39
CA ILE A 17 7.17 -0.78 -6.19
C ILE A 17 8.27 -1.54 -6.93
N ARG A 18 9.18 -0.80 -7.58
CA ARG A 18 10.30 -1.39 -8.30
C ARG A 18 11.21 -2.19 -7.38
N ASP A 19 11.57 -1.60 -6.26
CA ASP A 19 12.44 -2.25 -5.28
C ASP A 19 11.84 -3.57 -4.79
N LEU A 20 10.56 -3.54 -4.41
CA LEU A 20 9.87 -4.72 -3.92
C LEU A 20 9.77 -5.79 -5.00
N SER A 21 9.42 -5.38 -6.22
CA SER A 21 9.31 -6.30 -7.34
C SER A 21 10.64 -6.96 -7.68
N ASP A 22 11.73 -6.19 -7.65
CA ASP A 22 13.08 -6.71 -7.91
C ASP A 22 13.50 -7.75 -6.87
N ARG A 23 12.93 -7.66 -5.67
CA ARG A 23 13.17 -8.62 -4.59
C ARG A 23 12.22 -9.81 -4.61
N GLY A 24 11.39 -9.92 -5.63
CA GLY A 24 10.44 -11.03 -5.77
C GLY A 24 9.15 -10.88 -4.96
N VAL A 25 8.88 -9.69 -4.44
CA VAL A 25 7.65 -9.42 -3.70
C VAL A 25 6.53 -9.09 -4.68
N ARG A 26 5.36 -9.68 -4.48
CA ARG A 26 4.16 -9.35 -5.27
C ARG A 26 3.65 -7.99 -4.80
N VAL A 27 3.38 -7.09 -5.74
CA VAL A 27 2.98 -5.71 -5.41
C VAL A 27 1.58 -5.42 -5.92
N VAL A 28 0.74 -4.97 -5.01
CA VAL A 28 -0.58 -4.41 -5.31
C VAL A 28 -0.48 -2.92 -5.06
N ALA A 29 -0.70 -2.12 -6.09
CA ALA A 29 -0.69 -0.66 -5.97
C ALA A 29 -2.12 -0.17 -5.82
N CYS A 30 -2.36 0.75 -4.90
CA CYS A 30 -3.68 1.34 -4.73
C CYS A 30 -3.64 2.85 -4.66
N GLU A 31 -4.75 3.46 -5.05
CA GLU A 31 -4.91 4.90 -5.10
C GLU A 31 -6.38 5.27 -4.97
N LYS A 32 -6.65 6.48 -4.53
CA LYS A 32 -8.02 7.01 -4.49
C LYS A 32 -8.58 7.12 -5.90
N ALA A 33 -9.85 6.80 -6.04
CA ALA A 33 -10.51 6.78 -7.35
C ALA A 33 -10.52 8.15 -8.04
N SER A 34 -10.44 9.24 -7.28
CA SER A 34 -10.39 10.60 -7.82
C SER A 34 -9.07 10.95 -8.50
N ILE A 35 -8.01 10.24 -8.18
CA ILE A 35 -6.69 10.49 -8.80
C ILE A 35 -6.64 9.79 -10.16
N LYS A 36 -6.47 10.58 -11.22
CA LYS A 36 -6.39 10.05 -12.58
C LYS A 36 -4.96 9.63 -12.90
N ASN A 37 -4.83 8.48 -13.55
CA ASN A 37 -3.56 7.97 -14.08
C ASN A 37 -2.40 8.02 -13.09
N PRO A 38 -2.50 7.39 -11.92
CA PRO A 38 -1.38 7.36 -10.99
C PRO A 38 -0.16 6.72 -11.64
N VAL A 39 1.00 7.37 -11.56
CA VAL A 39 2.23 6.87 -12.21
C VAL A 39 2.61 5.47 -11.72
N GLY A 40 2.34 5.16 -10.47
CA GLY A 40 2.64 3.84 -9.91
C GLY A 40 1.86 2.71 -10.56
N PHE A 41 0.69 2.99 -11.14
CA PHE A 41 -0.11 1.97 -11.82
C PHE A 41 0.54 1.49 -13.10
N ALA A 42 1.35 2.33 -13.74
CA ALA A 42 2.10 1.98 -14.94
C ALA A 42 3.48 1.40 -14.63
N SER A 43 3.82 1.30 -13.36
CA SER A 43 5.14 0.82 -12.96
C SER A 43 5.33 -0.66 -13.30
N ARG A 44 6.51 -1.00 -13.78
CA ARG A 44 6.88 -2.40 -14.01
C ARG A 44 6.88 -3.14 -12.67
N GLY A 45 6.29 -4.31 -12.65
CA GLY A 45 6.23 -5.14 -11.45
C GLY A 45 4.95 -5.03 -10.64
N VAL A 46 4.05 -4.10 -11.00
CA VAL A 46 2.73 -4.04 -10.37
C VAL A 46 1.91 -5.25 -10.84
N LEU A 47 1.46 -6.05 -9.89
CA LEU A 47 0.64 -7.22 -10.17
C LEU A 47 -0.83 -6.85 -10.32
N ARG A 48 -1.30 -5.89 -9.51
CA ARG A 48 -2.70 -5.47 -9.49
C ARG A 48 -2.78 -4.00 -9.13
N CYS A 49 -3.64 -3.27 -9.83
CA CYS A 49 -3.94 -1.87 -9.56
C CYS A 49 -5.35 -1.77 -9.00
N VAL A 50 -5.49 -1.15 -7.85
CA VAL A 50 -6.79 -1.05 -7.17
C VAL A 50 -7.14 0.42 -6.93
N ARG A 51 -8.32 0.82 -7.34
CA ARG A 51 -8.86 2.14 -7.05
C ARG A 51 -9.80 2.04 -5.86
N LEU A 52 -9.56 2.89 -4.85
CA LEU A 52 -10.33 2.90 -3.62
C LEU A 52 -11.22 4.14 -3.59
N PRO A 53 -12.45 4.02 -3.10
CA PRO A 53 -13.35 5.18 -3.00
C PRO A 53 -12.82 6.19 -2.00
N GLU A 54 -13.11 7.47 -2.21
CA GLU A 54 -12.77 8.51 -1.25
C GLU A 54 -13.58 8.36 0.03
N ASP A 55 -14.89 8.17 -0.10
CA ASP A 55 -15.75 7.84 1.02
C ASP A 55 -15.58 6.36 1.36
N GLY A 56 -15.22 6.09 2.61
CA GLY A 56 -14.98 4.73 3.05
C GLY A 56 -13.63 4.19 2.61
N TYR A 57 -12.66 5.06 2.37
CA TYR A 57 -11.32 4.66 1.96
C TYR A 57 -10.70 3.62 2.89
N LEU A 58 -10.77 3.86 4.20
CA LEU A 58 -10.22 2.92 5.18
C LEU A 58 -10.91 1.57 5.14
N ASP A 59 -12.23 1.57 5.04
CA ASP A 59 -12.99 0.32 4.99
C ASP A 59 -12.68 -0.46 3.73
N ALA A 60 -12.55 0.22 2.59
CA ALA A 60 -12.19 -0.42 1.33
C ALA A 60 -10.77 -0.99 1.38
N LEU A 61 -9.84 -0.26 1.97
CA LEU A 61 -8.45 -0.73 2.14
C LEU A 61 -8.40 -1.93 3.08
N LEU A 62 -9.18 -1.90 4.15
CA LEU A 62 -9.29 -3.01 5.09
C LEU A 62 -9.85 -4.26 4.39
N ASP A 63 -10.87 -4.10 3.55
CA ASP A 63 -11.45 -5.20 2.78
C ASP A 63 -10.44 -5.78 1.80
N LEU A 64 -9.62 -4.95 1.17
CA LEU A 64 -8.56 -5.40 0.28
C LEU A 64 -7.53 -6.25 1.04
N CYS A 65 -7.14 -5.81 2.23
CA CYS A 65 -6.22 -6.57 3.08
C CYS A 65 -6.80 -7.94 3.45
N ARG A 66 -8.09 -7.96 3.83
CA ARG A 66 -8.79 -9.20 4.16
C ARG A 66 -8.86 -10.16 2.98
N GLU A 67 -9.17 -9.64 1.80
CA GLU A 67 -9.23 -10.42 0.57
C GLU A 67 -7.90 -11.10 0.29
N ILE A 68 -6.82 -10.35 0.33
CA ILE A 68 -5.48 -10.86 0.05
C ILE A 68 -5.06 -11.86 1.12
N ALA A 69 -5.29 -11.54 2.39
CA ALA A 69 -4.94 -12.43 3.49
C ALA A 69 -5.65 -13.78 3.39
N LYS A 70 -6.91 -13.76 2.95
CA LYS A 70 -7.70 -14.97 2.75
C LYS A 70 -7.20 -15.79 1.56
N GLN A 71 -6.90 -15.13 0.45
CA GLN A 71 -6.43 -15.79 -0.77
C GLN A 71 -5.07 -16.43 -0.58
N GLU A 72 -4.17 -15.78 0.12
CA GLU A 72 -2.79 -16.24 0.28
C GLU A 72 -2.56 -16.98 1.58
N GLU A 73 -3.58 -17.04 2.45
CA GLU A 73 -3.45 -17.62 3.80
C GLU A 73 -2.31 -16.99 4.60
N LYS A 74 -1.99 -15.72 4.27
CA LYS A 74 -0.91 -14.96 4.86
C LYS A 74 -1.24 -13.48 4.78
N LYS A 75 -0.94 -12.74 5.85
CA LYS A 75 -1.19 -11.30 5.89
C LYS A 75 -0.31 -10.58 4.88
N PRO A 76 -0.88 -9.67 4.06
CA PRO A 76 -0.07 -8.77 3.24
C PRO A 76 0.64 -7.75 4.12
N VAL A 77 1.69 -7.14 3.58
CA VAL A 77 2.36 -6.00 4.21
C VAL A 77 1.78 -4.73 3.61
N LEU A 78 1.30 -3.85 4.47
CA LEU A 78 0.71 -2.58 4.05
C LEU A 78 1.74 -1.45 4.24
N LEU A 79 2.05 -0.77 3.14
CA LEU A 79 3.07 0.27 3.07
C LEU A 79 2.42 1.61 2.69
N PRO A 80 2.02 2.42 3.67
CA PRO A 80 1.48 3.75 3.38
C PRO A 80 2.62 4.71 3.00
N VAL A 81 2.50 5.33 1.83
CA VAL A 81 3.54 6.23 1.31
C VAL A 81 3.22 7.69 1.61
N GLY A 82 1.98 8.12 1.44
CA GLY A 82 1.58 9.50 1.70
C GLY A 82 1.47 9.81 3.17
N ALA A 83 1.85 11.02 3.57
CA ALA A 83 1.82 11.44 4.97
C ALA A 83 0.41 11.36 5.57
N LYS A 84 -0.61 11.73 4.81
CA LYS A 84 -2.00 11.66 5.27
C LYS A 84 -2.45 10.21 5.49
N THR A 85 -2.11 9.34 4.56
CA THR A 85 -2.43 7.91 4.65
C THR A 85 -1.70 7.28 5.82
N LEU A 86 -0.43 7.62 5.99
CA LEU A 86 0.37 7.15 7.12
C LEU A 86 -0.26 7.53 8.46
N ALA A 87 -0.66 8.80 8.61
CA ALA A 87 -1.30 9.29 9.84
C ALA A 87 -2.63 8.56 10.09
N LEU A 88 -3.42 8.39 9.04
CA LEU A 88 -4.73 7.75 9.12
C LEU A 88 -4.61 6.29 9.55
N LEU A 89 -3.67 5.55 8.96
CA LEU A 89 -3.44 4.16 9.31
C LEU A 89 -2.85 4.00 10.71
N SER A 90 -2.03 4.96 11.15
CA SER A 90 -1.50 4.96 12.50
C SER A 90 -2.62 5.09 13.54
N GLU A 91 -3.62 5.93 13.29
CA GLU A 91 -4.78 6.09 14.15
C GLU A 91 -5.63 4.82 14.22
N HIS A 92 -5.69 4.06 13.13
CA HIS A 92 -6.54 2.88 13.01
C HIS A 92 -5.75 1.57 12.98
N ARG A 93 -4.53 1.60 13.53
CA ARG A 93 -3.64 0.44 13.53
C ARG A 93 -4.31 -0.83 14.05
N ALA A 94 -5.11 -0.73 15.10
CA ALA A 94 -5.76 -1.88 15.71
C ALA A 94 -6.73 -2.58 14.75
N ARG A 95 -7.34 -1.84 13.83
CA ARG A 95 -8.25 -2.42 12.83
C ARG A 95 -7.52 -3.22 11.78
N PHE A 96 -6.31 -2.80 11.42
CA PHE A 96 -5.52 -3.44 10.35
C PHE A 96 -4.66 -4.58 10.85
N SER A 97 -4.21 -4.53 12.09
CA SER A 97 -3.31 -5.52 12.67
C SER A 97 -3.74 -6.99 12.47
N PRO A 98 -5.04 -7.34 12.57
CA PRO A 98 -5.46 -8.72 12.35
C PRO A 98 -5.32 -9.21 10.92
N VAL A 99 -5.29 -8.31 9.93
CA VAL A 99 -5.35 -8.69 8.51
C VAL A 99 -4.16 -8.20 7.68
N ALA A 100 -3.27 -7.39 8.26
CA ALA A 100 -2.11 -6.85 7.54
C ALA A 100 -0.96 -6.61 8.49
N GLY A 101 0.25 -6.80 8.01
CA GLY A 101 1.44 -6.29 8.67
C GLY A 101 1.59 -4.83 8.27
N LEU A 102 1.57 -3.93 9.24
CA LEU A 102 1.67 -2.51 8.96
C LEU A 102 3.13 -2.07 9.10
N CYS A 103 3.75 -1.72 7.97
CA CYS A 103 5.10 -1.21 7.94
C CYS A 103 5.04 0.32 7.93
N ILE A 104 5.02 0.90 9.11
CA ILE A 104 5.03 2.35 9.27
C ILE A 104 6.45 2.77 9.60
N ALA A 105 7.12 3.36 8.61
CA ALA A 105 8.44 3.94 8.82
C ALA A 105 8.27 5.39 9.27
N THR A 106 9.08 5.81 10.24
CA THR A 106 9.14 7.22 10.59
C THR A 106 9.79 7.99 9.44
N PRO A 107 9.59 9.32 9.33
CA PRO A 107 10.29 10.10 8.31
C PRO A 107 11.81 9.90 8.36
N THR A 108 12.38 9.75 9.54
CA THR A 108 13.81 9.48 9.71
C THR A 108 14.20 8.12 9.13
N GLN A 109 13.41 7.10 9.39
CA GLN A 109 13.65 5.76 8.85
C GLN A 109 13.52 5.74 7.33
N LEU A 110 12.52 6.44 6.77
CA LEU A 110 12.36 6.56 5.33
C LEU A 110 13.56 7.27 4.70
N ALA A 111 14.08 8.31 5.34
CA ALA A 111 15.27 9.01 4.86
C ALA A 111 16.50 8.11 4.85
N LEU A 112 16.63 7.20 5.82
CA LEU A 112 17.75 6.27 5.89
C LEU A 112 17.69 5.18 4.82
N LEU A 113 16.50 4.88 4.33
CA LEU A 113 16.30 3.87 3.27
C LEU A 113 16.61 4.43 1.88
N ASN A 114 16.71 5.71 1.76
CA ASN A 114 17.06 6.40 0.53
C ASN A 114 18.55 6.72 0.55
#